data_bf92bdcd5ce350a0cd49fe5b8e3807a6
#
_entry.id   bf92bdcd5ce350a0cd49fe5b8e3807a6
#
_cell.length_a   1.000
_cell.length_b   1.000
_cell.length_c   1.000
_cell.angle_alpha   90.00
_cell.angle_beta   90.00
_cell.angle_gamma   90.00
#
_symmetry.space_group_name_H-M   'P 1'
#
loop_
_entity.id
_entity.type
_entity.pdbx_description
1 polymer ?
#
loop_
_entity_poly.entity_id
_entity_poly.type
_entity_poly.pdbx_seq_one_letter_code
_entity_poly.pdbx_strand_id
1 'polypeptide(L)'
;MDYKISYTDSAASDLDNLAHVNAKRIVGKLDFFLKSGDPLSYAKKLKGIKIDTYRFRIGDYRVLFRLDKERHTLVVLVVLRIVHRKSAYL
;
A
#
# COMPACT_ATOMS: atom_id res chain seq x y z
N MET A 1 1.19 17.13 8.03
CA MET A 1 0.55 16.56 6.83
C MET A 1 -0.24 15.34 7.22
N ASP A 2 -1.46 15.25 6.74
CA ASP A 2 -2.34 14.12 7.03
C ASP A 2 -2.27 13.09 5.89
N TYR A 3 -2.38 11.83 6.25
CA TYR A 3 -2.39 10.73 5.31
C TYR A 3 -3.67 9.91 5.46
N LYS A 4 -4.23 9.54 4.32
CA LYS A 4 -5.35 8.61 4.25
C LYS A 4 -4.98 7.45 3.34
N ILE A 5 -5.74 6.39 3.43
CA ILE A 5 -5.57 5.23 2.57
C ILE A 5 -6.87 4.95 1.84
N SER A 6 -6.77 4.58 0.57
CA SER A 6 -7.89 4.06 -0.21
C SER A 6 -7.42 2.83 -0.97
N TYR A 7 -8.37 2.02 -1.40
CA TYR A 7 -8.10 0.76 -2.12
C TYR A 7 -8.82 0.80 -3.45
N THR A 8 -8.10 0.44 -4.51
CA THR A 8 -8.74 0.17 -5.81
C THR A 8 -9.60 -1.09 -5.69
N ASP A 9 -10.50 -1.30 -6.65
CA ASP A 9 -11.28 -2.54 -6.71
C ASP A 9 -10.38 -3.77 -6.78
N SER A 10 -9.28 -3.67 -7.53
CA SER A 10 -8.30 -4.77 -7.61
C SER A 10 -7.65 -5.06 -6.27
N ALA A 11 -7.27 -4.03 -5.53
CA ALA A 11 -6.67 -4.20 -4.21
C ALA A 11 -7.68 -4.79 -3.21
N ALA A 12 -8.92 -4.32 -3.24
CA ALA A 12 -9.97 -4.85 -2.40
C ALA A 12 -10.22 -6.34 -2.69
N SER A 13 -10.23 -6.70 -3.97
CA SER A 13 -10.37 -8.09 -4.41
C SER A 13 -9.17 -8.92 -3.94
N ASP A 14 -7.95 -8.39 -4.03
CA ASP A 14 -6.77 -9.07 -3.52
C ASP A 14 -6.92 -9.41 -2.02
N LEU A 15 -7.39 -8.45 -1.22
CA LEU A 15 -7.63 -8.67 0.21
C LEU A 15 -8.67 -9.74 0.46
N ASP A 16 -9.78 -9.71 -0.30
CA ASP A 16 -10.86 -10.68 -0.16
C ASP A 16 -10.41 -12.11 -0.47
N ASN A 17 -9.40 -12.24 -1.33
CA ASN A 17 -8.87 -13.55 -1.75
C ASN A 17 -7.77 -14.07 -0.83
N LEU A 18 -7.33 -13.28 0.15
CA LEU A 18 -6.33 -13.73 1.12
C LEU A 18 -6.99 -14.47 2.28
N ALA A 19 -6.22 -15.37 2.91
CA ALA A 19 -6.62 -15.91 4.21
C ALA A 19 -6.86 -14.74 5.17
N HIS A 20 -7.90 -14.85 6.00
CA HIS A 20 -8.33 -13.77 6.90
C HIS A 20 -7.19 -13.24 7.78
N VAL A 21 -6.35 -14.15 8.31
CA VAL A 21 -5.22 -13.77 9.16
C VAL A 21 -4.22 -12.89 8.41
N ASN A 22 -3.98 -13.16 7.13
CA ASN A 22 -3.07 -12.38 6.30
C ASN A 22 -3.66 -11.01 5.95
N ALA A 23 -4.93 -10.99 5.56
CA ALA A 23 -5.63 -9.74 5.25
C ALA A 23 -5.64 -8.81 6.46
N LYS A 24 -5.97 -9.33 7.63
CA LYS A 24 -6.01 -8.57 8.88
C LYS A 24 -4.63 -8.01 9.25
N ARG A 25 -3.57 -8.81 9.06
CA ARG A 25 -2.20 -8.37 9.32
C ARG A 25 -1.81 -7.21 8.40
N ILE A 26 -2.13 -7.31 7.12
CA ILE A 26 -1.81 -6.28 6.14
C ILE A 26 -2.52 -4.96 6.48
N VAL A 27 -3.82 -5.01 6.72
CA VAL A 27 -4.61 -3.83 7.06
C VAL A 27 -4.11 -3.20 8.36
N GLY A 28 -3.78 -4.01 9.36
CA GLY A 28 -3.23 -3.54 10.63
C GLY A 28 -1.88 -2.84 10.48
N LYS A 29 -1.02 -3.37 9.63
CA LYS A 29 0.28 -2.75 9.35
C LYS A 29 0.14 -1.44 8.58
N LEU A 30 -0.77 -1.39 7.61
CA LEU A 30 -1.03 -0.15 6.87
C LEU A 30 -1.54 0.94 7.82
N ASP A 31 -2.44 0.60 8.71
CA ASP A 31 -2.93 1.52 9.73
C ASP A 31 -1.80 2.03 10.63
N PHE A 32 -0.91 1.14 11.05
CA PHE A 32 0.27 1.49 11.82
C PHE A 32 1.16 2.50 11.08
N PHE A 33 1.44 2.27 9.80
CA PHE A 33 2.26 3.19 9.00
C PHE A 33 1.62 4.57 8.88
N LEU A 34 0.30 4.63 8.68
CA LEU A 34 -0.41 5.90 8.61
C LEU A 34 -0.33 6.66 9.93
N LYS A 35 -0.53 5.98 11.04
CA LYS A 35 -0.51 6.60 12.37
C LYS A 35 0.88 7.05 12.80
N SER A 36 1.94 6.54 12.18
CA SER A 36 3.30 6.97 12.47
C SER A 36 3.55 8.43 12.08
N GLY A 37 2.73 8.99 11.19
CA GLY A 37 2.90 10.34 10.66
C GLY A 37 3.90 10.41 9.51
N ASP A 38 4.60 9.34 9.20
CA ASP A 38 5.56 9.28 8.10
C ASP A 38 5.52 7.90 7.40
N PRO A 39 4.41 7.59 6.74
CA PRO A 39 4.24 6.27 6.12
C PRO A 39 5.28 5.98 5.03
N LEU A 40 5.77 7.01 4.33
CA LEU A 40 6.74 6.81 3.25
C LEU A 40 8.11 6.33 3.75
N SER A 41 8.42 6.53 5.03
CA SER A 41 9.67 6.00 5.60
C SER A 41 9.70 4.47 5.62
N TYR A 42 8.54 3.82 5.56
CA TYR A 42 8.41 2.35 5.51
C TYR A 42 8.30 1.82 4.08
N ALA A 43 8.29 2.70 3.09
CA ALA A 43 8.05 2.34 1.70
C ALA A 43 9.30 2.45 0.87
N LYS A 44 9.31 1.75 -0.26
CA LYS A 44 10.35 1.87 -1.27
C LYS A 44 9.71 2.29 -2.58
N LYS A 45 10.30 3.31 -3.23
CA LYS A 45 9.87 3.75 -4.55
C LYS A 45 10.35 2.75 -5.60
N LEU A 46 9.43 2.34 -6.48
CA LEU A 46 9.74 1.42 -7.57
C LEU A 46 10.25 2.19 -8.77
N LYS A 47 11.34 1.70 -9.37
CA LYS A 47 11.96 2.31 -10.55
C LYS A 47 11.43 1.65 -11.82
N GLY A 48 11.46 2.40 -12.93
CA GLY A 48 11.12 1.87 -14.24
C GLY A 48 9.63 1.80 -14.54
N ILE A 49 8.79 2.39 -13.70
CA ILE A 49 7.35 2.45 -13.89
C ILE A 49 6.96 3.89 -14.24
N LYS A 50 6.05 4.06 -15.22
CA LYS A 50 5.64 5.38 -15.71
C LYS A 50 5.01 6.26 -14.64
N ILE A 51 4.25 5.67 -13.72
CA ILE A 51 3.62 6.35 -12.60
C ILE A 51 4.46 6.09 -11.37
N ASP A 52 4.70 7.11 -10.56
CA ASP A 52 5.42 6.94 -9.30
C ASP A 52 4.66 5.95 -8.41
N THR A 53 5.21 4.76 -8.32
CA THR A 53 4.65 3.66 -7.54
C THR A 53 5.60 3.30 -6.42
N TYR A 54 5.02 3.03 -5.27
CA TYR A 54 5.74 2.65 -4.06
C TYR A 54 5.27 1.29 -3.60
N ARG A 55 6.07 0.65 -2.76
CA ARG A 55 5.65 -0.59 -2.10
C ARG A 55 5.92 -0.55 -0.62
N PHE A 56 5.02 -1.16 0.15
CA PHE A 56 5.30 -1.63 1.50
C PHE A 56 5.61 -3.11 1.45
N ARG A 57 6.55 -3.51 2.27
CA ARG A 57 6.87 -4.93 2.48
C ARG A 57 6.24 -5.37 3.79
N ILE A 58 5.22 -6.22 3.71
CA ILE A 58 4.50 -6.73 4.88
C ILE A 58 4.55 -8.25 4.84
N GLY A 59 5.49 -8.83 5.58
CA GLY A 59 5.71 -10.29 5.53
C GLY A 59 6.02 -10.76 4.13
N ASP A 60 5.27 -11.75 3.65
CA ASP A 60 5.42 -12.30 2.31
C ASP A 60 4.66 -11.52 1.25
N TYR A 61 4.05 -10.40 1.62
CA TYR A 61 3.23 -9.62 0.70
C TYR A 61 3.88 -8.28 0.39
N ARG A 62 3.52 -7.77 -0.78
CA ARG A 62 3.92 -6.43 -1.23
C ARG A 62 2.65 -5.65 -1.51
N VAL A 63 2.55 -4.48 -0.91
CA VAL A 63 1.43 -3.57 -1.10
C VAL A 63 1.90 -2.48 -2.04
N LEU A 64 1.37 -2.46 -3.26
CA LEU A 64 1.73 -1.48 -4.28
C LEU A 64 0.76 -0.31 -4.20
N PHE A 65 1.29 0.90 -4.13
CA PHE A 65 0.45 2.09 -4.00
C PHE A 65 1.05 3.28 -4.73
N ARG A 66 0.18 4.23 -5.05
CA ARG A 66 0.58 5.55 -5.54
C ARG A 66 0.10 6.62 -4.57
N LEU A 67 0.64 7.82 -4.72
CA LEU A 67 0.24 8.97 -3.91
C LEU A 67 -0.66 9.87 -4.71
N ASP A 68 -1.70 10.37 -4.05
CA ASP A 68 -2.61 11.34 -4.60
C ASP A 68 -2.69 12.52 -3.63
N LYS A 69 -2.15 13.68 -4.04
CA LYS A 69 -2.23 14.90 -3.24
C LYS A 69 -3.58 15.55 -3.46
N GLU A 70 -4.46 15.41 -2.49
CA GLU A 70 -5.77 16.04 -2.55
C GLU A 70 -5.74 17.49 -2.15
N ARG A 71 -4.90 17.83 -1.14
CA ARG A 71 -4.73 19.19 -0.64
C ARG A 71 -3.30 19.35 -0.14
N HIS A 72 -2.93 20.60 0.21
CA HIS A 72 -1.60 20.88 0.77
C HIS A 72 -1.27 20.03 1.99
N THR A 73 -2.28 19.68 2.78
CA THR A 73 -2.10 18.98 4.05
C THR A 73 -2.60 17.55 4.02
N LEU A 74 -3.12 17.07 2.87
CA LEU A 74 -3.70 15.73 2.76
C LEU A 74 -3.15 14.98 1.55
N VAL A 75 -2.53 13.85 1.83
CA VAL A 75 -2.07 12.90 0.81
C VAL A 75 -2.79 11.57 0.99
N VAL A 76 -3.35 11.06 -0.08
CA VAL A 76 -4.01 9.75 -0.07
C VAL A 76 -3.04 8.71 -0.66
N LEU A 77 -2.82 7.63 0.09
CA LEU A 77 -2.13 6.45 -0.43
C LEU A 77 -3.19 5.58 -1.10
N VAL A 78 -3.11 5.48 -2.42
CA VAL A 78 -4.05 4.67 -3.20
C VAL A 78 -3.43 3.30 -3.42
N VAL A 79 -3.92 2.31 -2.71
CA VAL A 79 -3.42 0.93 -2.84
C VAL A 79 -3.93 0.34 -4.15
N LEU A 80 -2.99 0.01 -5.03
CA LEU A 80 -3.27 -0.49 -6.37
C LEU A 80 -3.43 -2.01 -6.40
N ARG A 81 -2.54 -2.72 -5.74
CA ARG A 81 -2.53 -4.18 -5.66
C ARG A 81 -1.88 -4.65 -4.37
N ILE A 82 -2.29 -5.84 -3.93
CA ILE A 82 -1.62 -6.57 -2.86
C ILE A 82 -1.24 -7.92 -3.44
N VAL A 83 0.07 -8.20 -3.53
CA VAL A 83 0.58 -9.38 -4.21
C VAL A 83 1.57 -10.14 -3.33
N HIS A 84 1.63 -11.45 -3.52
CA HIS A 84 2.65 -12.26 -2.85
C HIS A 84 4.03 -11.91 -3.42
N ARG A 85 5.06 -11.94 -2.58
CA ARG A 85 6.43 -11.58 -2.96
C ARG A 85 6.93 -12.31 -4.22
N LYS A 86 6.47 -13.54 -4.43
CA LYS A 86 6.86 -14.34 -5.62
C LYS A 86 6.27 -13.78 -6.91
N SER A 87 5.17 -13.03 -6.82
CA SER A 87 4.50 -12.44 -7.98
C SER A 87 4.85 -10.97 -8.20
N ALA A 88 5.48 -10.31 -7.21
CA ALA A 88 5.67 -8.87 -7.20
C ALA A 88 6.69 -8.37 -8.25
N TYR A 89 7.49 -9.27 -8.80
CA TYR A 89 8.57 -8.92 -9.74
C TYR A 89 8.39 -9.56 -11.12
N LEU A 90 7.20 -10.00 -11.40
CA LEU A 90 6.87 -10.55 -12.72
C LEU A 90 6.61 -9.44 -13.74
#